data_cfb8309db705b84792562ed6febea400
#
_entry.id   cfb8309db705b84792562ed6febea400
#
_cell.length_a   1.000
_cell.length_b   1.000
_cell.length_c   1.000
_cell.angle_alpha   90.00
_cell.angle_beta   90.00
_cell.angle_gamma   90.00
#
_symmetry.space_group_name_H-M   'P 1'
#
loop_
_entity.id
_entity.type
_entity.pdbx_description
1 polymer ?
#
loop_
_entity_poly.entity_id
_entity_poly.type
_entity_poly.pdbx_seq_one_letter_code
_entity_poly.pdbx_strand_id
1 'polypeptide(L)'
;MKENWDACFAMVLKHEGGFVNHPKDPGGMTNLGVTRTNWELYLDHDVTEADMRALTPEMVKPFYKKNYWDRIRGDELPSGVDYAAYDLAVNSGTSRAAKYLQQIAGVTVDGVIGPQSLKAIQKCDAEDVVDEVCNMRMDFLKNLGTFETFGKGWTVRVNDVKAKATEMA
;
A
#
# COMPACT_ATOMS: atom_id res chain seq x y z
N MET A 1 8.69 9.92 -3.38
CA MET A 1 9.93 10.70 -3.06
C MET A 1 10.48 10.23 -1.72
N LYS A 2 11.81 10.14 -1.59
CA LYS A 2 12.46 9.62 -0.37
C LYS A 2 12.04 10.36 0.91
N GLU A 3 11.94 11.67 0.82
CA GLU A 3 11.51 12.54 1.92
C GLU A 3 10.07 12.32 2.38
N ASN A 4 9.23 11.73 1.54
CA ASN A 4 7.82 11.49 1.85
C ASN A 4 7.60 10.19 2.66
N TRP A 5 8.61 9.31 2.74
CA TRP A 5 8.45 8.00 3.36
C TRP A 5 7.83 8.03 4.76
N ASP A 6 8.35 8.86 5.64
CA ASP A 6 7.88 8.91 7.04
C ASP A 6 6.42 9.34 7.14
N ALA A 7 6.03 10.35 6.34
CA ALA A 7 4.66 10.83 6.28
C ALA A 7 3.71 9.80 5.66
N CYS A 8 4.11 9.17 4.55
CA CYS A 8 3.33 8.13 3.88
C CYS A 8 3.11 6.91 4.78
N PHE A 9 4.15 6.46 5.48
CA PHE A 9 4.03 5.38 6.45
C PHE A 9 3.04 5.72 7.56
N ALA A 10 3.13 6.90 8.15
CA ALA A 10 2.23 7.33 9.21
C ALA A 10 0.76 7.42 8.73
N MET A 11 0.54 7.89 7.51
CA MET A 11 -0.80 7.97 6.91
C MET A 11 -1.40 6.59 6.65
N VAL A 12 -0.62 5.66 6.09
CA VAL A 12 -1.08 4.27 5.86
C VAL A 12 -1.39 3.58 7.18
N LEU A 13 -0.53 3.74 8.18
CA LEU A 13 -0.71 3.08 9.47
C LEU A 13 -2.00 3.51 10.19
N LYS A 14 -2.50 4.72 9.95
CA LYS A 14 -3.80 5.17 10.49
C LYS A 14 -4.98 4.36 9.97
N HIS A 15 -4.87 3.78 8.78
CA HIS A 15 -5.90 2.93 8.19
C HIS A 15 -5.79 1.47 8.64
N GLU A 16 -4.66 1.09 9.23
CA GLU A 16 -4.45 -0.26 9.72
C GLU A 16 -4.95 -0.41 11.16
N GLY A 17 -5.47 -1.60 11.49
CA GLY A 17 -6.04 -1.87 12.81
C GLY A 17 -5.01 -2.17 13.87
N GLY A 18 -5.48 -2.25 15.13
CA GLY A 18 -4.74 -2.78 16.25
C GLY A 18 -4.65 -4.30 16.23
N PHE A 19 -4.36 -4.89 17.38
CA PHE A 19 -4.27 -6.34 17.54
C PHE A 19 -5.65 -7.00 17.32
N VAL A 20 -5.68 -8.01 16.46
CA VAL A 20 -6.83 -8.87 16.19
C VAL A 20 -6.37 -10.33 16.16
N ASN A 21 -7.09 -11.19 16.86
CA ASN A 21 -6.91 -12.65 16.80
C ASN A 21 -8.29 -13.30 16.68
N HIS A 22 -8.73 -13.50 15.43
CA HIS A 22 -10.02 -14.11 15.17
C HIS A 22 -9.87 -15.62 14.93
N PRO A 23 -10.56 -16.50 15.69
CA PRO A 23 -10.38 -17.96 15.60
C PRO A 23 -10.70 -18.54 14.22
N LYS A 24 -11.51 -17.84 13.42
CA LYS A 24 -11.93 -18.25 12.08
C LYS A 24 -11.11 -17.60 10.94
N ASP A 25 -10.14 -16.75 11.28
CA ASP A 25 -9.30 -16.09 10.30
C ASP A 25 -8.11 -17.01 9.98
N PRO A 26 -7.98 -17.51 8.75
CA PRO A 26 -6.83 -18.34 8.36
C PRO A 26 -5.50 -17.59 8.42
N GLY A 27 -5.51 -16.25 8.42
CA GLY A 27 -4.32 -15.40 8.61
C GLY A 27 -3.84 -15.32 10.06
N GLY A 28 -4.65 -15.78 11.01
CA GLY A 28 -4.33 -15.78 12.43
C GLY A 28 -4.24 -14.37 13.03
N MET A 29 -3.30 -14.19 13.95
CA MET A 29 -3.08 -12.91 14.63
C MET A 29 -2.56 -11.85 13.68
N THR A 30 -3.08 -10.62 13.84
CA THR A 30 -2.67 -9.43 13.10
C THR A 30 -2.52 -8.26 14.07
N ASN A 31 -1.51 -7.44 13.89
CA ASN A 31 -1.36 -6.17 14.59
C ASN A 31 -0.70 -5.14 13.69
N LEU A 32 -1.19 -3.89 13.72
CA LEU A 32 -0.70 -2.80 12.87
C LEU A 32 -0.65 -3.19 11.37
N GLY A 33 -1.61 -3.99 10.91
CA GLY A 33 -1.69 -4.47 9.53
C GLY A 33 -0.70 -5.59 9.18
N VAL A 34 0.08 -6.09 10.14
CA VAL A 34 1.06 -7.16 9.92
C VAL A 34 0.51 -8.47 10.47
N THR A 35 0.40 -9.50 9.62
CA THR A 35 0.02 -10.84 10.06
C THR A 35 1.19 -11.53 10.75
N ARG A 36 0.88 -12.44 11.68
CA ARG A 36 1.90 -13.28 12.33
C ARG A 36 2.78 -13.98 11.31
N THR A 37 2.20 -14.62 10.32
CA THR A 37 2.93 -15.34 9.27
C THR A 37 3.93 -14.43 8.55
N ASN A 38 3.50 -13.23 8.13
CA ASN A 38 4.39 -12.29 7.43
C ASN A 38 5.47 -11.73 8.35
N TRP A 39 5.16 -11.54 9.64
CA TRP A 39 6.15 -11.08 10.62
C TRP A 39 7.21 -12.14 10.89
N GLU A 40 6.82 -13.41 11.07
CA GLU A 40 7.73 -14.53 11.21
C GLU A 40 8.65 -14.71 9.99
N LEU A 41 8.10 -14.59 8.78
CA LEU A 41 8.89 -14.61 7.54
C LEU A 41 9.91 -13.47 7.47
N TYR A 42 9.54 -12.30 7.96
CA TYR A 42 10.43 -11.13 7.97
C TYR A 42 11.55 -11.29 8.99
N LEU A 43 11.25 -11.82 10.16
CA LEU A 43 12.23 -12.04 11.26
C LEU A 43 13.06 -13.31 11.08
N ASP A 44 12.60 -14.26 10.26
CA ASP A 44 13.17 -15.60 10.09
C ASP A 44 13.15 -16.43 11.39
N HIS A 45 12.10 -16.25 12.21
CA HIS A 45 11.82 -17.07 13.40
C HIS A 45 10.35 -16.94 13.84
N ASP A 46 9.89 -17.92 14.62
CA ASP A 46 8.55 -17.93 15.16
C ASP A 46 8.36 -16.82 16.21
N VAL A 47 7.14 -16.30 16.32
CA VAL A 47 6.75 -15.32 17.32
C VAL A 47 5.52 -15.80 18.12
N THR A 48 5.42 -15.31 19.34
CA THR A 48 4.29 -15.57 20.24
C THR A 48 3.17 -14.55 20.06
N GLU A 49 2.02 -14.82 20.68
CA GLU A 49 0.94 -13.83 20.77
C GLU A 49 1.40 -12.57 21.54
N ALA A 50 2.20 -12.73 22.58
CA ALA A 50 2.76 -11.61 23.32
C ALA A 50 3.66 -10.73 22.45
N ASP A 51 4.47 -11.35 21.56
CA ASP A 51 5.30 -10.61 20.59
C ASP A 51 4.43 -9.83 19.61
N MET A 52 3.35 -10.43 19.11
CA MET A 52 2.43 -9.76 18.21
C MET A 52 1.69 -8.59 18.87
N ARG A 53 1.27 -8.74 20.11
CA ARG A 53 0.63 -7.67 20.90
C ARG A 53 1.58 -6.51 21.20
N ALA A 54 2.88 -6.80 21.33
CA ALA A 54 3.90 -5.82 21.64
C ALA A 54 4.42 -5.02 20.43
N LEU A 55 3.94 -5.29 19.21
CA LEU A 55 4.35 -4.55 18.02
C LEU A 55 4.08 -3.05 18.15
N THR A 56 5.09 -2.26 17.79
CA THR A 56 5.02 -0.80 17.74
C THR A 56 5.19 -0.30 16.32
N PRO A 57 4.76 0.94 15.99
CA PRO A 57 5.00 1.55 14.69
C PRO A 57 6.48 1.52 14.28
N GLU A 58 7.39 1.79 15.21
CA GLU A 58 8.83 1.78 14.95
C GLU A 58 9.34 0.40 14.54
N MET A 59 8.81 -0.67 15.15
CA MET A 59 9.19 -2.05 14.83
C MET A 59 8.75 -2.46 13.43
N VAL A 60 7.53 -2.10 13.02
CA VAL A 60 6.95 -2.49 11.72
C VAL A 60 7.37 -1.58 10.57
N LYS A 61 7.90 -0.40 10.83
CA LYS A 61 8.29 0.57 9.81
C LYS A 61 9.29 0.01 8.79
N PRO A 62 10.40 -0.65 9.17
CA PRO A 62 11.32 -1.28 8.23
C PRO A 62 10.67 -2.42 7.43
N PHE A 63 9.75 -3.16 8.03
CA PHE A 63 8.97 -4.19 7.36
C PHE A 63 8.13 -3.60 6.22
N TYR A 64 7.38 -2.52 6.48
CA TYR A 64 6.58 -1.82 5.48
C TYR A 64 7.43 -1.23 4.37
N LYS A 65 8.60 -0.67 4.73
CA LYS A 65 9.53 -0.14 3.72
C LYS A 65 9.98 -1.23 2.77
N LYS A 66 10.55 -2.30 3.28
CA LYS A 66 11.11 -3.42 2.48
C LYS A 66 10.05 -4.11 1.62
N ASN A 67 8.88 -4.38 2.19
CA ASN A 67 7.88 -5.23 1.54
C ASN A 67 6.93 -4.49 0.60
N TYR A 68 6.79 -3.19 0.75
CA TYR A 68 5.86 -2.37 -0.04
C TYR A 68 6.51 -1.19 -0.72
N TRP A 69 7.08 -0.26 0.05
CA TRP A 69 7.64 0.99 -0.48
C TRP A 69 8.80 0.76 -1.46
N ASP A 70 9.79 -0.05 -1.08
CA ASP A 70 10.94 -0.32 -1.92
C ASP A 70 10.56 -1.13 -3.17
N ARG A 71 9.56 -1.99 -3.07
CA ARG A 71 9.09 -2.80 -4.20
C ARG A 71 8.41 -1.99 -5.30
N ILE A 72 7.79 -0.88 -4.95
CA ILE A 72 7.22 0.07 -5.93
C ILE A 72 8.19 1.20 -6.27
N ARG A 73 9.41 1.16 -5.74
CA ARG A 73 10.42 2.23 -5.88
C ARG A 73 9.92 3.59 -5.39
N GLY A 74 9.26 3.61 -4.25
CA GLY A 74 8.62 4.80 -3.68
C GLY A 74 9.56 6.00 -3.54
N ASP A 75 10.84 5.78 -3.20
CA ASP A 75 11.84 6.84 -3.10
C ASP A 75 12.02 7.64 -4.42
N GLU A 76 11.70 7.03 -5.56
CA GLU A 76 11.96 7.56 -6.90
C GLU A 76 10.67 7.98 -7.65
N LEU A 77 9.51 7.59 -7.15
CA LEU A 77 8.22 8.04 -7.70
C LEU A 77 8.00 9.53 -7.44
N PRO A 78 7.25 10.23 -8.31
CA PRO A 78 6.83 11.61 -8.04
C PRO A 78 6.02 11.71 -6.74
N SER A 79 6.09 12.88 -6.10
CA SER A 79 5.31 13.17 -4.89
C SER A 79 3.82 13.03 -5.17
N GLY A 80 3.07 12.48 -4.22
CA GLY A 80 1.67 12.13 -4.37
C GLY A 80 1.46 10.76 -5.03
N VAL A 81 2.13 10.50 -6.16
CA VAL A 81 2.10 9.18 -6.82
C VAL A 81 2.68 8.11 -5.90
N ASP A 82 3.76 8.43 -5.19
CA ASP A 82 4.39 7.56 -4.20
C ASP A 82 3.41 7.13 -3.10
N TYR A 83 2.66 8.07 -2.54
CA TYR A 83 1.67 7.78 -1.51
C TYR A 83 0.47 6.97 -2.03
N ALA A 84 -0.12 7.37 -3.15
CA ALA A 84 -1.26 6.66 -3.74
C ALA A 84 -0.90 5.21 -4.11
N ALA A 85 0.27 5.01 -4.72
CA ALA A 85 0.77 3.69 -5.07
C ALA A 85 1.14 2.84 -3.84
N TYR A 86 1.72 3.45 -2.81
CA TYR A 86 2.07 2.76 -1.56
C TYR A 86 0.83 2.29 -0.79
N ASP A 87 -0.18 3.12 -0.61
CA ASP A 87 -1.42 2.71 0.05
C ASP A 87 -2.13 1.59 -0.73
N LEU A 88 -2.15 1.68 -2.06
CA LEU A 88 -2.66 0.61 -2.92
C LEU A 88 -1.83 -0.68 -2.78
N ALA A 89 -0.51 -0.58 -2.73
CA ALA A 89 0.39 -1.73 -2.56
C ALA A 89 0.15 -2.46 -1.24
N VAL A 90 -0.01 -1.72 -0.15
CA VAL A 90 -0.32 -2.28 1.19
C VAL A 90 -1.68 -2.97 1.18
N ASN A 91 -2.69 -2.35 0.59
CA ASN A 91 -4.06 -2.84 0.59
C ASN A 91 -4.33 -3.97 -0.42
N SER A 92 -3.72 -3.91 -1.61
CA SER A 92 -4.07 -4.80 -2.73
C SER A 92 -2.86 -5.44 -3.42
N GLY A 93 -1.66 -5.28 -2.85
CA GLY A 93 -0.43 -5.89 -3.33
C GLY A 93 0.41 -5.01 -4.24
N THR A 94 1.73 -5.19 -4.16
CA THR A 94 2.73 -4.41 -4.90
C THR A 94 2.64 -4.63 -6.42
N SER A 95 2.34 -5.85 -6.84
CA SER A 95 2.18 -6.17 -8.27
C SER A 95 1.03 -5.40 -8.91
N ARG A 96 -0.11 -5.28 -8.21
CA ARG A 96 -1.26 -4.51 -8.70
C ARG A 96 -0.93 -3.02 -8.80
N ALA A 97 -0.30 -2.46 -7.78
CA ALA A 97 0.13 -1.06 -7.79
C ALA A 97 1.09 -0.79 -8.97
N ALA A 98 2.08 -1.66 -9.18
CA ALA A 98 3.00 -1.54 -10.30
C ALA A 98 2.28 -1.62 -11.66
N LYS A 99 1.37 -2.58 -11.81
CA LYS A 99 0.61 -2.74 -13.07
C LYS A 99 -0.24 -1.52 -13.40
N TYR A 100 -0.89 -0.90 -12.40
CA TYR A 100 -1.68 0.30 -12.63
C TYR A 100 -0.79 1.46 -13.09
N LEU A 101 0.32 1.69 -12.43
CA LEU A 101 1.28 2.72 -12.84
C LEU A 101 1.81 2.48 -14.28
N GLN A 102 2.08 1.23 -14.63
CA GLN A 102 2.55 0.86 -15.96
C GLN A 102 1.48 1.07 -17.03
N GLN A 103 0.22 0.74 -16.76
CA GLN A 103 -0.90 1.00 -17.66
C GLN A 103 -1.07 2.50 -17.92
N ILE A 104 -1.04 3.33 -16.86
CA ILE A 104 -1.17 4.78 -16.96
C ILE A 104 -0.01 5.37 -17.76
N ALA A 105 1.21 4.91 -17.54
CA ALA A 105 2.40 5.38 -18.25
C ALA A 105 2.55 4.81 -19.66
N GLY A 106 1.67 3.90 -20.10
CA GLY A 106 1.68 3.32 -21.45
C GLY A 106 2.89 2.44 -21.75
N VAL A 107 3.41 1.74 -20.73
CA VAL A 107 4.55 0.82 -20.88
C VAL A 107 4.12 -0.63 -20.66
N THR A 108 5.06 -1.57 -20.88
CA THR A 108 4.81 -3.01 -20.64
C THR A 108 4.33 -3.26 -19.21
N VAL A 109 3.21 -3.97 -19.09
CA VAL A 109 2.53 -4.25 -17.81
C VAL A 109 2.99 -5.63 -17.31
N ASP A 110 4.06 -5.66 -16.54
CA ASP A 110 4.63 -6.89 -15.96
C ASP A 110 4.54 -6.96 -14.42
N GLY A 111 4.14 -5.85 -13.78
CA GLY A 111 4.00 -5.78 -12.31
C GLY A 111 5.29 -5.53 -11.55
N VAL A 112 6.36 -5.12 -12.24
CA VAL A 112 7.66 -4.77 -11.65
C VAL A 112 8.10 -3.40 -12.16
N ILE A 113 8.31 -2.44 -11.24
CA ILE A 113 8.80 -1.11 -11.61
C ILE A 113 10.32 -1.17 -11.86
N GLY A 114 10.69 -1.39 -13.11
CA GLY A 114 12.08 -1.26 -13.56
C GLY A 114 12.42 0.19 -13.97
N PRO A 115 13.68 0.43 -14.43
CA PRO A 115 14.12 1.77 -14.84
C PRO A 115 13.27 2.39 -15.96
N GLN A 116 12.79 1.57 -16.90
CA GLN A 116 11.99 2.00 -18.03
C GLN A 116 10.60 2.44 -17.58
N SER A 117 9.93 1.64 -16.74
CA SER A 117 8.64 1.99 -16.14
C SER A 117 8.75 3.28 -15.33
N LEU A 118 9.76 3.36 -14.47
CA LEU A 118 9.98 4.54 -13.63
C LEU A 118 10.14 5.82 -14.46
N LYS A 119 10.99 5.77 -15.48
CA LYS A 119 11.23 6.93 -16.36
C LYS A 119 9.95 7.37 -17.10
N ALA A 120 9.10 6.43 -17.47
CA ALA A 120 7.82 6.74 -18.11
C ALA A 120 6.84 7.39 -17.12
N ILE A 121 6.72 6.82 -15.91
CA ILE A 121 5.86 7.36 -14.84
C ILE A 121 6.29 8.79 -14.46
N GLN A 122 7.59 9.05 -14.34
CA GLN A 122 8.14 10.37 -14.01
C GLN A 122 7.85 11.45 -15.06
N LYS A 123 7.45 11.07 -16.27
CA LYS A 123 7.06 12.01 -17.34
C LYS A 123 5.57 12.35 -17.34
N CYS A 124 4.76 11.58 -16.62
CA CYS A 124 3.34 11.83 -16.51
C CYS A 124 3.10 12.98 -15.53
N ASP A 125 1.99 13.68 -15.69
CA ASP A 125 1.50 14.61 -14.70
C ASP A 125 1.13 13.86 -13.41
N ALA A 126 1.62 14.33 -12.26
CA ALA A 126 1.47 13.61 -10.99
C ALA A 126 0.01 13.58 -10.51
N GLU A 127 -0.73 14.68 -10.66
CA GLU A 127 -2.15 14.74 -10.28
C GLU A 127 -2.99 13.79 -11.14
N ASP A 128 -2.76 13.77 -12.45
CA ASP A 128 -3.44 12.85 -13.38
C ASP A 128 -3.17 11.39 -13.02
N VAL A 129 -1.92 11.05 -12.66
CA VAL A 129 -1.56 9.69 -12.21
C VAL A 129 -2.27 9.33 -10.92
N VAL A 130 -2.30 10.23 -9.94
CA VAL A 130 -3.02 10.02 -8.67
C VAL A 130 -4.51 9.77 -8.90
N ASP A 131 -5.13 10.59 -9.74
CA ASP A 131 -6.54 10.46 -10.09
C ASP A 131 -6.83 9.09 -10.72
N GLU A 132 -6.05 8.70 -11.71
CA GLU A 132 -6.26 7.46 -12.45
C GLU A 132 -5.99 6.22 -11.58
N VAL A 133 -4.92 6.22 -10.76
CA VAL A 133 -4.66 5.13 -9.80
C VAL A 133 -5.84 4.93 -8.85
N CYS A 134 -6.40 6.03 -8.31
CA CYS A 134 -7.53 5.96 -7.40
C CYS A 134 -8.82 5.51 -8.10
N ASN A 135 -9.06 5.95 -9.34
CA ASN A 135 -10.21 5.51 -10.14
C ASN A 135 -10.14 4.02 -10.46
N MET A 136 -9.00 3.54 -10.94
CA MET A 136 -8.77 2.11 -11.22
C MET A 136 -8.93 1.26 -9.95
N ARG A 137 -8.44 1.76 -8.82
CA ARG A 137 -8.62 1.10 -7.52
C ARG A 137 -10.08 1.01 -7.12
N MET A 138 -10.86 2.08 -7.26
CA MET A 138 -12.29 2.08 -6.97
C MET A 138 -13.06 1.10 -7.87
N ASP A 139 -12.76 1.05 -9.15
CA ASP A 139 -13.37 0.11 -10.08
C ASP A 139 -13.08 -1.34 -9.69
N PHE A 140 -11.83 -1.63 -9.32
CA PHE A 140 -11.46 -2.94 -8.79
C PHE A 140 -12.25 -3.30 -7.53
N LEU A 141 -12.31 -2.41 -6.55
CA LEU A 141 -13.02 -2.66 -5.28
C LEU A 141 -14.51 -2.86 -5.49
N LYS A 142 -15.15 -2.08 -6.35
CA LYS A 142 -16.59 -2.21 -6.69
C LYS A 142 -16.95 -3.55 -7.30
N ASN A 143 -16.00 -4.21 -7.97
CA ASN A 143 -16.20 -5.53 -8.59
C ASN A 143 -15.94 -6.70 -7.63
N LEU A 144 -15.51 -6.45 -6.39
CA LEU A 144 -15.37 -7.49 -5.38
C LEU A 144 -16.72 -7.88 -4.81
N GLY A 145 -16.95 -9.18 -4.62
CA GLY A 145 -18.20 -9.70 -4.04
C GLY A 145 -18.47 -9.22 -2.60
N THR A 146 -17.44 -8.73 -1.91
CA THR A 146 -17.53 -8.18 -0.55
C THR A 146 -17.78 -6.67 -0.50
N PHE A 147 -17.96 -6.01 -1.65
CA PHE A 147 -18.15 -4.56 -1.71
C PHE A 147 -19.39 -4.10 -0.95
N GLU A 148 -20.50 -4.86 -0.99
CA GLU A 148 -21.71 -4.54 -0.22
C GLU A 148 -21.44 -4.43 1.28
N THR A 149 -20.53 -5.26 1.80
CA THR A 149 -20.18 -5.29 3.23
C THR A 149 -19.16 -4.21 3.60
N PHE A 150 -18.11 -4.02 2.79
CA PHE A 150 -16.94 -3.22 3.14
C PHE A 150 -16.78 -1.95 2.28
N GLY A 151 -17.59 -1.80 1.22
CA GLY A 151 -17.41 -0.75 0.22
C GLY A 151 -17.48 0.67 0.77
N LYS A 152 -18.27 0.91 1.81
CA LYS A 152 -18.36 2.22 2.46
C LYS A 152 -17.00 2.63 3.07
N GLY A 153 -16.38 1.75 3.84
CA GLY A 153 -15.06 1.99 4.44
C GLY A 153 -13.96 2.09 3.39
N TRP A 154 -14.01 1.24 2.36
CA TRP A 154 -13.05 1.30 1.25
C TRP A 154 -13.16 2.61 0.47
N THR A 155 -14.37 3.09 0.21
CA THR A 155 -14.61 4.36 -0.48
C THR A 155 -14.06 5.53 0.32
N VAL A 156 -14.27 5.57 1.64
CA VAL A 156 -13.69 6.59 2.52
C VAL A 156 -12.17 6.57 2.41
N ARG A 157 -11.55 5.40 2.54
CA ARG A 157 -10.07 5.28 2.44
C ARG A 157 -9.55 5.77 1.10
N VAL A 158 -10.13 5.34 -0.02
CA VAL A 158 -9.66 5.76 -1.34
C VAL A 158 -9.81 7.27 -1.53
N ASN A 159 -10.91 7.86 -1.07
CA ASN A 159 -11.12 9.31 -1.17
C ASN A 159 -10.13 10.09 -0.30
N ASP A 160 -9.83 9.62 0.91
CA ASP A 160 -8.84 10.23 1.79
C ASP A 160 -7.44 10.17 1.17
N VAL A 161 -7.07 9.01 0.62
CA VAL A 161 -5.79 8.83 -0.07
C VAL A 161 -5.69 9.73 -1.28
N LYS A 162 -6.75 9.80 -2.11
CA LYS A 162 -6.81 10.66 -3.29
C LYS A 162 -6.60 12.12 -2.92
N ALA A 163 -7.39 12.63 -1.96
CA ALA A 163 -7.28 14.02 -1.52
C ALA A 163 -5.87 14.35 -1.02
N LYS A 164 -5.29 13.48 -0.19
CA LYS A 164 -3.96 13.71 0.37
C LYS A 164 -2.84 13.58 -0.66
N ALA A 165 -2.93 12.60 -1.55
CA ALA A 165 -1.97 12.42 -2.62
C ALA A 165 -1.99 13.60 -3.61
N THR A 166 -3.16 14.14 -3.94
CA THR A 166 -3.28 15.33 -4.78
C THR A 166 -2.67 16.56 -4.12
N GLU A 167 -2.82 16.75 -2.80
CA GLU A 167 -2.14 17.83 -2.08
C GLU A 167 -0.61 17.73 -2.11
N MET A 168 -0.08 16.52 -2.28
CA MET A 168 1.37 16.25 -2.32
C MET A 168 1.95 16.36 -3.74
N ALA A 169 1.12 16.18 -4.76
CA ALA A 169 1.52 16.25 -6.17
C ALA A 169 1.76 17.69 -6.63
#